data_1e50a9dee0b1ad1dc757e00a460ec414
#
_entry.id   1e50a9dee0b1ad1dc757e00a460ec414
#
_cell.length_a   1.000
_cell.length_b   1.000
_cell.length_c   1.000
_cell.angle_alpha   90.00
_cell.angle_beta   90.00
_cell.angle_gamma   90.00
#
_symmetry.space_group_name_H-M   'P 1'
#
loop_
_entity.id
_entity.type
_entity.pdbx_description
1 polymer ?
#
loop_
_entity_poly.entity_id
_entity_poly.type
_entity_poly.pdbx_seq_one_letter_code
_entity_poly.pdbx_strand_id
1 'polypeptide(L)'
;MKHYIQTTLIALLALLPLGMQAQSVDFSEYEGTQIPNSDFETWGTEYKNVPVGWHSFESVTGTGIFVGFANSTAHTSMEKSDLHSGTTGYSCIKVVPRNLTIALANGTITTGRMYAGDFTPSSSKNHAQMDISETATSNGSPFYAELTARPAALAVWVKFTQGTPNADHPYATVSAAITNGNYYQEPTANNDSSVVIGYAKNNKIASNGGEWQHLYVPFRYDSDNYNKSDEPKAIMVTLSTNADAGQGSEGDELLIDDLELIYTHEVEIPASGYATFTNTVMKNHKVVMPEGLKGYALAVNAGGEPYITNTFEAGDVLPYNATLLLEGKAGNYTFSTTLYDDAKAVPATVDEGLVPASELNNPLDGYKYFYLTGEGTTLAFRKADTGLKIQDDKALLRVLTDKAADSYSYVLKTPTKEGDVNDDSDVTIADIAELVNRLLGQKPVKFIVPSADVNGDDATTIADVTKLVNVLLNK
;
A
#
# COMPACT_ATOMS: atom_id res chain seq x y z
N MET A 1 -25.05 3.15 -10.45
CA MET A 1 -24.40 4.45 -10.17
C MET A 1 -23.11 4.28 -9.37
N LYS A 2 -23.05 3.41 -8.34
CA LYS A 2 -21.80 3.17 -7.55
C LYS A 2 -20.63 2.64 -8.41
N HIS A 3 -20.86 1.73 -9.36
CA HIS A 3 -19.80 1.16 -10.21
C HIS A 3 -19.12 2.15 -11.17
N TYR A 4 -19.84 3.16 -11.65
CA TYR A 4 -19.26 4.17 -12.57
C TYR A 4 -18.26 5.10 -11.91
N ILE A 5 -18.46 5.39 -10.62
CA ILE A 5 -17.56 6.28 -9.85
C ILE A 5 -16.21 5.61 -9.59
N GLN A 6 -16.21 4.30 -9.26
CA GLN A 6 -14.99 3.54 -9.02
C GLN A 6 -14.10 3.43 -10.27
N THR A 7 -14.72 3.18 -11.43
CA THR A 7 -13.99 3.07 -12.70
C THR A 7 -13.34 4.38 -13.11
N THR A 8 -13.99 5.52 -12.80
CA THR A 8 -13.47 6.85 -13.13
C THR A 8 -12.28 7.24 -12.24
N LEU A 9 -12.29 6.82 -10.97
CA LEU A 9 -11.20 7.16 -10.02
C LEU A 9 -9.90 6.44 -10.35
N ILE A 10 -9.98 5.15 -10.71
CA ILE A 10 -8.79 4.34 -11.04
C ILE A 10 -8.19 4.77 -12.39
N ALA A 11 -9.02 5.16 -13.36
CA ALA A 11 -8.55 5.75 -14.62
C ALA A 11 -7.87 7.11 -14.41
N LEU A 12 -8.30 7.89 -13.40
CA LEU A 12 -7.71 9.19 -13.08
C LEU A 12 -6.28 9.08 -12.52
N LEU A 13 -6.00 8.07 -11.70
CA LEU A 13 -4.65 7.80 -11.16
C LEU A 13 -3.61 7.51 -12.26
N ALA A 14 -4.04 7.00 -13.40
CA ALA A 14 -3.15 6.68 -14.53
C ALA A 14 -2.89 7.87 -15.49
N LEU A 15 -3.61 9.01 -15.37
CA LEU A 15 -3.66 10.05 -16.42
C LEU A 15 -3.52 11.50 -15.91
N LEU A 16 -3.23 11.77 -14.62
CA LEU A 16 -3.27 13.14 -14.11
C LEU A 16 -2.23 14.08 -14.71
N PRO A 17 -2.72 15.13 -15.42
CA PRO A 17 -2.34 16.49 -15.11
C PRO A 17 -3.53 17.29 -14.57
N LEU A 18 -3.39 17.78 -13.33
CA LEU A 18 -4.01 18.97 -12.75
C LEU A 18 -5.49 19.31 -13.08
N GLY A 19 -6.37 19.09 -12.12
CA GLY A 19 -7.58 19.92 -11.99
C GLY A 19 -8.92 19.26 -12.21
N MET A 20 -9.22 18.15 -11.52
CA MET A 20 -10.61 17.70 -11.36
C MET A 20 -10.94 17.57 -9.87
N GLN A 21 -12.10 18.13 -9.46
CA GLN A 21 -12.64 17.91 -8.13
C GLN A 21 -13.01 16.44 -7.98
N ALA A 22 -12.37 15.73 -7.06
CA ALA A 22 -12.71 14.37 -6.73
C ALA A 22 -14.02 14.32 -5.93
N GLN A 23 -14.91 13.41 -6.33
CA GLN A 23 -16.06 13.06 -5.48
C GLN A 23 -15.56 12.12 -4.38
N SER A 24 -16.02 12.34 -3.16
CA SER A 24 -15.75 11.43 -2.04
C SER A 24 -16.29 10.04 -2.37
N VAL A 25 -15.42 9.04 -2.36
CA VAL A 25 -15.77 7.64 -2.57
C VAL A 25 -15.95 6.99 -1.20
N ASP A 26 -17.02 6.24 -1.03
CA ASP A 26 -17.24 5.41 0.16
C ASP A 26 -16.35 4.16 0.06
N PHE A 27 -15.29 4.11 0.87
CA PHE A 27 -14.33 3.02 0.91
C PHE A 27 -14.62 1.99 1.99
N SER A 28 -15.75 2.07 2.66
CA SER A 28 -16.14 1.15 3.75
C SER A 28 -16.25 -0.32 3.32
N GLU A 29 -16.29 -0.59 2.00
CA GLU A 29 -16.35 -1.94 1.42
C GLU A 29 -14.98 -2.49 0.98
N TYR A 30 -13.88 -1.72 1.10
CA TYR A 30 -12.55 -2.17 0.68
C TYR A 30 -11.86 -2.97 1.79
N GLU A 31 -12.15 -4.25 1.86
CA GLU A 31 -11.23 -5.21 2.47
C GLU A 31 -10.23 -5.62 1.39
N GLY A 32 -9.04 -5.05 1.44
CA GLY A 32 -7.97 -5.36 0.50
C GLY A 32 -7.42 -6.75 0.75
N THR A 33 -7.90 -7.77 0.03
CA THR A 33 -7.30 -9.10 0.05
C THR A 33 -5.98 -9.10 -0.71
N GLN A 34 -4.99 -9.81 -0.17
CA GLN A 34 -3.72 -10.07 -0.84
C GLN A 34 -3.74 -11.48 -1.47
N ILE A 35 -2.88 -11.70 -2.45
CA ILE A 35 -2.67 -13.03 -3.00
C ILE A 35 -2.01 -13.89 -1.92
N PRO A 36 -2.55 -15.08 -1.58
CA PRO A 36 -1.95 -15.92 -0.56
C PRO A 36 -0.52 -16.31 -0.90
N ASN A 37 0.38 -16.27 0.12
CA ASN A 37 1.79 -16.63 -0.02
C ASN A 37 2.51 -15.88 -1.14
N SER A 38 2.22 -14.59 -1.28
CA SER A 38 2.85 -13.71 -2.27
C SER A 38 4.21 -13.16 -1.81
N ASP A 39 4.58 -13.44 -0.57
CA ASP A 39 5.91 -13.33 0.03
C ASP A 39 6.80 -14.55 -0.22
N PHE A 40 6.26 -15.61 -0.84
CA PHE A 40 6.92 -16.84 -1.23
C PHE A 40 7.66 -17.60 -0.11
N GLU A 41 7.18 -17.49 1.13
CA GLU A 41 7.81 -18.13 2.28
C GLU A 41 7.31 -19.55 2.55
N THR A 42 6.14 -19.93 2.04
CA THR A 42 5.56 -21.25 2.22
C THR A 42 5.74 -22.12 0.98
N TRP A 43 6.48 -23.22 1.11
CA TRP A 43 6.80 -24.14 0.00
C TRP A 43 6.13 -25.51 0.19
N GLY A 44 5.66 -26.07 -0.93
CA GLY A 44 4.97 -27.36 -0.91
C GLY A 44 5.91 -28.54 -0.73
N THR A 45 5.34 -29.66 -0.28
CA THR A 45 6.06 -30.95 -0.17
C THR A 45 5.93 -31.80 -1.44
N GLU A 46 4.86 -31.63 -2.19
CA GLU A 46 4.58 -32.40 -3.41
C GLU A 46 5.23 -31.76 -4.64
N TYR A 47 4.99 -30.47 -4.85
CA TYR A 47 5.72 -29.67 -5.84
C TYR A 47 6.80 -28.87 -5.10
N LYS A 48 7.96 -29.46 -4.92
CA LYS A 48 9.03 -28.93 -4.07
C LYS A 48 9.67 -27.64 -4.62
N ASN A 49 9.47 -27.39 -5.89
CA ASN A 49 10.11 -26.29 -6.61
C ASN A 49 9.18 -25.09 -6.81
N VAL A 50 7.97 -25.13 -6.28
CA VAL A 50 7.02 -24.02 -6.35
C VAL A 50 6.45 -23.70 -4.97
N PRO A 51 6.22 -22.41 -4.64
CA PRO A 51 5.52 -22.02 -3.43
C PRO A 51 4.05 -22.50 -3.43
N VAL A 52 3.49 -22.71 -2.26
CA VAL A 52 2.07 -23.07 -2.11
C VAL A 52 1.19 -21.97 -2.71
N GLY A 53 0.20 -22.37 -3.53
CA GLY A 53 -0.70 -21.43 -4.22
C GLY A 53 -0.16 -20.90 -5.55
N TRP A 54 1.07 -21.28 -5.90
CA TRP A 54 1.70 -20.92 -7.18
C TRP A 54 2.01 -22.17 -8.00
N HIS A 55 2.05 -22.02 -9.32
CA HIS A 55 2.18 -23.13 -10.26
C HIS A 55 3.17 -22.80 -11.38
N SER A 56 3.84 -23.85 -11.84
CA SER A 56 4.77 -23.81 -12.98
C SER A 56 4.50 -24.98 -13.93
N PHE A 57 5.43 -25.28 -14.78
CA PHE A 57 5.33 -26.45 -15.66
C PHE A 57 5.26 -27.80 -14.93
N GLU A 58 5.57 -27.88 -13.63
CA GLU A 58 5.41 -29.10 -12.84
C GLU A 58 3.96 -29.57 -12.72
N SER A 59 3.01 -28.63 -12.72
CA SER A 59 1.57 -28.90 -12.66
C SER A 59 0.85 -28.67 -13.99
N VAL A 60 1.60 -28.65 -15.11
CA VAL A 60 1.07 -28.40 -16.44
C VAL A 60 -0.03 -29.40 -16.84
N THR A 61 -1.04 -28.90 -17.54
CA THR A 61 -2.04 -29.73 -18.24
C THR A 61 -1.90 -29.54 -19.74
N GLY A 62 -2.67 -30.25 -20.53
CA GLY A 62 -2.62 -30.14 -21.99
C GLY A 62 -2.94 -31.42 -22.73
N THR A 63 -2.42 -31.57 -23.95
CA THR A 63 -2.73 -32.69 -24.82
C THR A 63 -1.51 -33.59 -25.08
N GLY A 64 -1.69 -34.91 -24.90
CA GLY A 64 -0.75 -35.92 -25.35
C GLY A 64 0.67 -35.76 -24.78
N ILE A 65 1.66 -35.85 -25.67
CA ILE A 65 3.09 -35.88 -25.32
C ILE A 65 3.61 -34.51 -24.86
N PHE A 66 2.91 -33.40 -25.16
CA PHE A 66 3.37 -32.04 -24.83
C PHE A 66 3.48 -31.83 -23.32
N VAL A 67 2.56 -32.41 -22.55
CA VAL A 67 2.59 -32.38 -21.08
C VAL A 67 3.86 -33.04 -20.54
N GLY A 68 4.23 -34.23 -21.06
CA GLY A 68 5.42 -34.93 -20.63
C GLY A 68 6.71 -34.18 -20.92
N PHE A 69 6.80 -33.49 -22.07
CA PHE A 69 7.93 -32.62 -22.36
C PHE A 69 7.97 -31.38 -21.47
N ALA A 70 6.83 -30.71 -21.28
CA ALA A 70 6.74 -29.46 -20.51
C ALA A 70 7.12 -29.66 -19.02
N ASN A 71 6.71 -30.78 -18.41
CA ASN A 71 7.01 -31.07 -17.00
C ASN A 71 8.30 -31.87 -16.76
N SER A 72 9.10 -32.11 -17.81
CA SER A 72 10.30 -32.92 -17.70
C SER A 72 11.41 -32.31 -16.82
N THR A 73 11.40 -31.01 -16.64
CA THR A 73 12.41 -30.29 -15.86
C THR A 73 11.76 -29.16 -15.04
N ALA A 74 12.29 -28.92 -13.84
CA ALA A 74 11.85 -27.81 -13.03
C ALA A 74 12.28 -26.46 -13.62
N HIS A 75 11.34 -25.54 -13.75
CA HIS A 75 11.56 -24.16 -14.20
C HIS A 75 11.67 -23.18 -13.04
N THR A 76 11.38 -23.60 -11.83
CA THR A 76 11.37 -22.81 -10.63
C THR A 76 12.14 -23.49 -9.51
N SER A 77 12.66 -22.72 -8.58
CA SER A 77 13.31 -23.18 -7.36
C SER A 77 13.28 -22.11 -6.28
N MET A 78 13.45 -22.52 -5.01
CA MET A 78 13.65 -21.62 -3.90
C MET A 78 15.06 -21.01 -3.96
N GLU A 79 15.17 -19.69 -3.79
CA GLU A 79 16.42 -18.95 -3.63
C GLU A 79 16.46 -18.31 -2.24
N LYS A 80 17.62 -18.31 -1.56
CA LYS A 80 17.81 -17.81 -0.20
C LYS A 80 19.02 -16.91 -0.02
N SER A 81 19.90 -16.88 -0.99
CA SER A 81 21.18 -16.16 -0.89
C SER A 81 21.16 -14.79 -1.54
N ASP A 82 20.17 -14.53 -2.39
CA ASP A 82 20.02 -13.30 -3.14
C ASP A 82 18.60 -12.77 -2.96
N LEU A 83 18.40 -12.04 -1.87
CA LEU A 83 17.12 -11.43 -1.50
C LEU A 83 17.21 -9.92 -1.67
N HIS A 84 16.08 -9.24 -1.91
CA HIS A 84 16.09 -7.79 -2.01
C HIS A 84 16.29 -7.14 -0.64
N SER A 85 16.79 -5.91 -0.63
CA SER A 85 16.96 -5.12 0.58
C SER A 85 15.59 -4.74 1.16
N GLY A 86 15.40 -4.96 2.44
CA GLY A 86 14.17 -4.62 3.16
C GLY A 86 13.15 -5.76 3.26
N THR A 87 13.37 -6.92 2.60
CA THR A 87 12.53 -8.08 2.87
C THR A 87 12.68 -8.55 4.32
N THR A 88 11.58 -8.98 4.92
CA THR A 88 11.57 -9.69 6.21
C THR A 88 11.59 -11.20 6.02
N GLY A 89 11.48 -11.64 4.76
CA GLY A 89 11.49 -13.03 4.34
C GLY A 89 12.88 -13.68 4.36
N TYR A 90 12.92 -14.98 4.11
CA TYR A 90 14.13 -15.79 4.01
C TYR A 90 14.23 -16.58 2.70
N SER A 91 13.26 -16.40 1.82
CA SER A 91 13.26 -17.04 0.49
C SER A 91 12.54 -16.19 -0.56
N CYS A 92 12.98 -16.31 -1.80
CA CYS A 92 12.29 -15.80 -2.98
C CYS A 92 12.19 -16.89 -4.05
N ILE A 93 11.45 -16.64 -5.13
CA ILE A 93 11.38 -17.57 -6.27
C ILE A 93 12.48 -17.24 -7.27
N LYS A 94 13.19 -18.28 -7.69
CA LYS A 94 14.04 -18.28 -8.89
C LYS A 94 13.32 -18.96 -10.03
N VAL A 95 13.16 -18.27 -11.16
CA VAL A 95 12.52 -18.76 -12.38
C VAL A 95 13.53 -18.77 -13.53
N VAL A 96 13.62 -19.91 -14.24
CA VAL A 96 14.60 -20.09 -15.32
C VAL A 96 13.98 -20.78 -16.53
N PRO A 97 14.38 -20.43 -17.77
CA PRO A 97 13.97 -21.18 -18.97
C PRO A 97 14.64 -22.55 -19.03
N ARG A 98 14.05 -23.43 -19.81
CA ARG A 98 14.61 -24.77 -20.05
C ARG A 98 14.59 -25.11 -21.52
N ASN A 99 15.71 -25.64 -21.98
CA ASN A 99 15.81 -26.20 -23.31
C ASN A 99 15.26 -27.64 -23.29
N LEU A 100 14.12 -27.82 -23.94
CA LEU A 100 13.43 -29.12 -24.04
C LEU A 100 13.90 -29.95 -25.24
N THR A 101 15.09 -29.65 -25.81
CA THR A 101 15.69 -30.29 -26.99
C THR A 101 15.02 -29.87 -28.32
N ILE A 102 13.71 -29.64 -28.31
CA ILE A 102 12.90 -29.27 -29.49
C ILE A 102 12.51 -27.80 -29.49
N ALA A 103 12.51 -27.19 -28.33
CA ALA A 103 12.18 -25.78 -28.13
C ALA A 103 12.72 -25.28 -26.80
N LEU A 104 13.02 -24.01 -26.72
CA LEU A 104 13.25 -23.34 -25.45
C LEU A 104 11.88 -22.96 -24.84
N ALA A 105 11.58 -23.46 -23.66
CA ALA A 105 10.45 -23.01 -22.87
C ALA A 105 10.92 -21.91 -21.91
N ASN A 106 10.31 -20.72 -21.98
CA ASN A 106 10.56 -19.64 -20.99
C ASN A 106 10.26 -20.14 -19.58
N GLY A 107 11.03 -19.70 -18.60
CA GLY A 107 10.67 -19.87 -17.21
C GLY A 107 9.38 -19.11 -16.92
N THR A 108 8.41 -19.76 -16.31
CA THR A 108 7.11 -19.14 -16.00
C THR A 108 6.57 -19.63 -14.68
N ILE A 109 6.04 -18.70 -13.90
CA ILE A 109 5.28 -18.95 -12.67
C ILE A 109 3.93 -18.23 -12.74
N THR A 110 2.88 -18.85 -12.23
CA THR A 110 1.52 -18.29 -12.27
C THR A 110 0.68 -18.76 -11.08
N THR A 111 -0.32 -17.97 -10.69
CA THR A 111 -1.39 -18.43 -9.79
C THR A 111 -2.43 -19.28 -10.51
N GLY A 112 -2.41 -19.27 -11.85
CA GLY A 112 -3.21 -20.15 -12.71
C GLY A 112 -2.54 -21.50 -12.95
N ARG A 113 -2.88 -22.15 -14.06
CA ARG A 113 -2.31 -23.43 -14.51
C ARG A 113 -1.70 -23.30 -15.90
N MET A 114 -0.52 -23.82 -16.11
CA MET A 114 0.09 -23.88 -17.44
C MET A 114 -0.62 -24.94 -18.30
N TYR A 115 -0.80 -24.63 -19.59
CA TYR A 115 -1.33 -25.55 -20.60
C TYR A 115 -0.31 -25.71 -21.73
N ALA A 116 0.00 -26.97 -22.07
CA ALA A 116 0.91 -27.32 -23.15
C ALA A 116 0.19 -28.13 -24.24
N GLY A 117 0.08 -27.55 -25.44
CA GLY A 117 -0.64 -28.13 -26.56
C GLY A 117 0.10 -28.12 -27.90
N ASP A 118 1.34 -27.57 -27.94
CA ASP A 118 2.14 -27.45 -29.15
C ASP A 118 3.63 -27.37 -28.82
N PHE A 119 4.49 -27.86 -29.74
CA PHE A 119 5.95 -27.72 -29.64
C PHE A 119 6.45 -26.30 -29.98
N THR A 120 5.67 -25.54 -30.71
CA THR A 120 6.02 -24.15 -31.02
C THR A 120 5.64 -23.26 -29.82
N PRO A 121 6.59 -22.65 -29.08
CA PRO A 121 6.29 -21.92 -27.86
C PRO A 121 5.27 -20.80 -28.05
N SER A 122 5.31 -20.09 -29.18
CA SER A 122 4.39 -18.99 -29.53
C SER A 122 3.01 -19.45 -30.03
N SER A 123 2.74 -20.74 -30.08
CA SER A 123 1.41 -21.25 -30.45
C SER A 123 0.37 -20.85 -29.42
N SER A 124 -0.82 -20.42 -29.86
CA SER A 124 -1.96 -20.11 -29.00
C SER A 124 -2.48 -21.31 -28.19
N LYS A 125 -2.02 -22.52 -28.54
CA LYS A 125 -2.29 -23.74 -27.77
C LYS A 125 -1.42 -23.85 -26.51
N ASN A 126 -0.44 -22.98 -26.31
CA ASN A 126 0.36 -22.88 -25.11
C ASN A 126 -0.03 -21.58 -24.37
N HIS A 127 -0.50 -21.70 -23.14
CA HIS A 127 -0.99 -20.57 -22.38
C HIS A 127 -1.00 -20.85 -20.88
N ALA A 128 -1.12 -19.82 -20.06
CA ALA A 128 -1.59 -19.95 -18.69
C ALA A 128 -3.11 -19.82 -18.67
N GLN A 129 -3.79 -20.56 -17.82
CA GLN A 129 -5.26 -20.54 -17.70
C GLN A 129 -5.72 -20.58 -16.26
N MET A 130 -6.92 -20.09 -16.01
CA MET A 130 -7.62 -20.26 -14.74
C MET A 130 -9.13 -20.44 -14.95
N ASP A 131 -9.73 -21.18 -14.02
CA ASP A 131 -11.18 -21.34 -13.89
C ASP A 131 -11.45 -21.75 -12.44
N ILE A 132 -12.28 -21.01 -11.71
CA ILE A 132 -12.58 -21.33 -10.31
C ILE A 132 -13.35 -22.63 -10.12
N SER A 133 -13.93 -23.18 -11.20
CA SER A 133 -14.54 -24.51 -11.19
C SER A 133 -13.53 -25.66 -11.30
N GLU A 134 -12.26 -25.35 -11.68
CA GLU A 134 -11.21 -26.36 -11.74
C GLU A 134 -10.76 -26.74 -10.32
N THR A 135 -10.93 -28.01 -9.97
CA THR A 135 -10.59 -28.48 -8.63
C THR A 135 -9.09 -28.40 -8.37
N ALA A 136 -8.73 -28.21 -7.11
CA ALA A 136 -7.35 -28.17 -6.64
C ALA A 136 -6.54 -29.40 -7.11
N THR A 137 -5.23 -29.20 -7.20
CA THR A 137 -4.26 -30.28 -7.38
C THR A 137 -4.26 -31.22 -6.18
N SER A 138 -3.49 -32.30 -6.27
CA SER A 138 -3.29 -33.25 -5.17
C SER A 138 -2.72 -32.58 -3.91
N ASN A 139 -1.99 -31.43 -4.01
CA ASN A 139 -1.51 -30.66 -2.86
C ASN A 139 -2.57 -29.69 -2.28
N GLY A 140 -3.78 -29.67 -2.82
CA GLY A 140 -4.88 -28.84 -2.33
C GLY A 140 -4.86 -27.37 -2.78
N SER A 141 -3.84 -26.95 -3.55
CA SER A 141 -3.79 -25.56 -4.05
C SER A 141 -4.67 -25.37 -5.28
N PRO A 142 -5.55 -24.37 -5.30
CA PRO A 142 -6.36 -24.05 -6.47
C PRO A 142 -5.50 -23.48 -7.60
N PHE A 143 -5.99 -23.55 -8.84
CA PHE A 143 -5.37 -22.93 -10.01
C PHE A 143 -5.87 -21.50 -10.27
N TYR A 144 -6.05 -20.76 -9.19
CA TYR A 144 -6.39 -19.33 -9.16
C TYR A 144 -6.11 -18.78 -7.78
N ALA A 145 -5.97 -17.47 -7.65
CA ALA A 145 -6.03 -16.79 -6.38
C ALA A 145 -7.41 -16.10 -6.25
N GLU A 146 -8.04 -16.24 -5.09
CA GLU A 146 -9.32 -15.57 -4.82
C GLU A 146 -9.08 -14.06 -4.66
N LEU A 147 -9.94 -13.25 -5.27
CA LEU A 147 -9.90 -11.80 -5.17
C LEU A 147 -11.30 -11.23 -5.32
N THR A 148 -11.77 -10.52 -4.30
CA THR A 148 -13.09 -9.91 -4.25
C THR A 148 -13.08 -8.39 -4.36
N ALA A 149 -11.90 -7.78 -4.56
CA ALA A 149 -11.71 -6.34 -4.62
C ALA A 149 -10.99 -5.90 -5.90
N ARG A 150 -10.93 -4.58 -6.13
CA ARG A 150 -10.26 -3.96 -7.28
C ARG A 150 -9.05 -3.16 -6.82
N PRO A 151 -7.83 -3.77 -6.76
CA PRO A 151 -6.62 -3.05 -6.40
C PRO A 151 -6.26 -1.98 -7.45
N ALA A 152 -5.58 -0.93 -7.03
CA ALA A 152 -5.08 0.11 -7.93
C ALA A 152 -3.89 -0.38 -8.77
N ALA A 153 -3.02 -1.20 -8.17
CA ALA A 153 -1.82 -1.71 -8.81
C ALA A 153 -1.41 -3.07 -8.25
N LEU A 154 -0.51 -3.72 -8.97
CA LEU A 154 0.32 -4.81 -8.51
C LEU A 154 1.73 -4.26 -8.34
N ALA A 155 2.33 -4.44 -7.17
CA ALA A 155 3.74 -4.19 -6.91
C ALA A 155 4.48 -5.52 -6.74
N VAL A 156 5.75 -5.59 -7.13
CA VAL A 156 6.55 -6.81 -7.00
C VAL A 156 8.03 -6.47 -7.05
N TRP A 157 8.81 -7.12 -6.22
CA TRP A 157 10.26 -7.10 -6.34
C TRP A 157 10.73 -8.14 -7.35
N VAL A 158 11.55 -7.69 -8.29
CA VAL A 158 12.14 -8.56 -9.30
C VAL A 158 13.61 -8.27 -9.51
N LYS A 159 14.37 -9.28 -9.83
CA LYS A 159 15.74 -9.17 -10.34
C LYS A 159 15.87 -10.04 -11.58
N PHE A 160 16.08 -9.41 -12.72
CA PHE A 160 16.17 -10.11 -13.99
C PHE A 160 17.61 -10.06 -14.54
N THR A 161 18.12 -11.21 -14.93
CA THR A 161 19.43 -11.33 -15.56
C THR A 161 19.29 -12.14 -16.85
N GLN A 162 19.84 -11.63 -17.96
CA GLN A 162 19.93 -12.38 -19.19
C GLN A 162 21.21 -13.23 -19.21
N GLY A 163 21.08 -14.50 -19.52
CA GLY A 163 22.22 -15.40 -19.70
C GLY A 163 23.02 -15.06 -20.96
N THR A 164 22.33 -14.87 -22.08
CA THR A 164 22.90 -14.31 -23.30
C THR A 164 22.07 -13.12 -23.72
N PRO A 165 22.65 -11.91 -23.76
CA PRO A 165 21.92 -10.72 -24.15
C PRO A 165 21.30 -10.85 -25.54
N ASN A 166 20.00 -10.61 -25.64
CA ASN A 166 19.24 -10.59 -26.89
C ASN A 166 18.57 -9.22 -27.05
N ALA A 167 19.09 -8.40 -27.96
CA ALA A 167 18.61 -7.04 -28.15
C ALA A 167 17.18 -6.97 -28.73
N ASP A 168 16.75 -8.00 -29.44
CA ASP A 168 15.40 -8.05 -30.02
C ASP A 168 14.35 -8.50 -28.98
N HIS A 169 14.76 -9.27 -27.97
CA HIS A 169 13.89 -9.82 -26.93
C HIS A 169 14.50 -9.65 -25.51
N PRO A 170 14.74 -8.41 -25.07
CA PRO A 170 15.57 -8.13 -23.88
C PRO A 170 14.81 -8.11 -22.55
N TYR A 171 13.49 -8.43 -22.53
CA TYR A 171 12.64 -8.14 -21.39
C TYR A 171 11.98 -9.38 -20.81
N ALA A 172 11.97 -9.47 -19.50
CA ALA A 172 11.03 -10.30 -18.76
C ALA A 172 9.64 -9.61 -18.68
N THR A 173 8.64 -10.32 -18.17
CA THR A 173 7.25 -9.82 -18.11
C THR A 173 6.53 -10.22 -16.85
N VAL A 174 5.59 -9.39 -16.42
CA VAL A 174 4.55 -9.68 -15.45
C VAL A 174 3.21 -9.25 -16.00
N SER A 175 2.18 -10.07 -15.78
CA SER A 175 0.79 -9.73 -16.05
C SER A 175 -0.12 -10.18 -14.91
N ALA A 176 -1.25 -9.50 -14.73
CA ALA A 176 -2.28 -9.87 -13.78
C ALA A 176 -3.66 -9.57 -14.37
N ALA A 177 -4.52 -10.59 -14.41
CA ALA A 177 -5.90 -10.48 -14.89
C ALA A 177 -6.87 -10.72 -13.73
N ILE A 178 -7.68 -9.73 -13.41
CA ILE A 178 -8.80 -9.84 -12.47
C ILE A 178 -10.03 -10.26 -13.26
N THR A 179 -10.72 -11.31 -12.80
CA THR A 179 -11.84 -11.91 -13.54
C THR A 179 -13.06 -12.13 -12.65
N ASN A 180 -14.20 -12.40 -13.31
CA ASN A 180 -15.43 -12.83 -12.64
C ASN A 180 -15.46 -14.31 -12.24
N GLY A 181 -14.32 -15.01 -12.36
CA GLY A 181 -14.16 -16.42 -11.99
C GLY A 181 -14.43 -17.43 -13.10
N ASN A 182 -14.92 -17.01 -14.24
CA ASN A 182 -15.07 -17.90 -15.39
C ASN A 182 -13.72 -18.16 -16.06
N TYR A 183 -13.68 -19.16 -16.94
CA TYR A 183 -12.47 -19.54 -17.67
C TYR A 183 -11.79 -18.34 -18.33
N TYR A 184 -10.49 -18.20 -18.09
CA TYR A 184 -9.62 -17.20 -18.68
C TYR A 184 -8.29 -17.83 -19.08
N GLN A 185 -7.70 -17.38 -20.17
CA GLN A 185 -6.34 -17.78 -20.57
C GLN A 185 -5.49 -16.61 -21.05
N GLU A 186 -4.15 -16.71 -20.90
CA GLU A 186 -3.19 -15.76 -21.38
C GLU A 186 -1.96 -16.45 -22.01
N PRO A 187 -1.52 -16.05 -23.21
CA PRO A 187 -2.17 -15.05 -24.06
C PRO A 187 -3.57 -15.48 -24.50
N THR A 188 -4.45 -14.49 -24.64
CA THR A 188 -5.82 -14.72 -25.08
C THR A 188 -5.82 -14.99 -26.58
N ALA A 189 -6.19 -16.20 -27.00
CA ALA A 189 -6.37 -16.51 -28.42
C ALA A 189 -7.55 -15.78 -29.04
N ASN A 190 -8.58 -15.46 -28.26
CA ASN A 190 -9.84 -14.88 -28.69
C ASN A 190 -10.39 -13.85 -27.71
N ASN A 191 -9.53 -13.15 -26.96
CA ASN A 191 -9.97 -12.08 -26.08
C ASN A 191 -11.35 -12.33 -25.48
N ASP A 192 -11.50 -13.34 -24.67
CA ASP A 192 -12.76 -13.42 -23.95
C ASP A 192 -12.75 -12.35 -22.85
N SER A 193 -12.86 -11.12 -23.34
CA SER A 193 -12.93 -9.89 -22.57
C SER A 193 -14.15 -9.84 -21.67
N SER A 194 -15.13 -10.70 -21.92
CA SER A 194 -16.35 -10.79 -21.13
C SER A 194 -16.12 -11.27 -19.70
N VAL A 195 -14.98 -11.87 -19.42
CA VAL A 195 -14.62 -12.34 -18.06
C VAL A 195 -13.61 -11.46 -17.36
N VAL A 196 -12.85 -10.64 -18.08
CA VAL A 196 -11.81 -9.74 -17.50
C VAL A 196 -12.47 -8.48 -16.96
N ILE A 197 -12.22 -8.18 -15.71
CA ILE A 197 -12.67 -6.97 -15.01
C ILE A 197 -11.59 -5.91 -15.00
N GLY A 198 -10.33 -6.31 -14.72
CA GLY A 198 -9.18 -5.43 -14.71
C GLY A 198 -7.92 -6.15 -15.14
N TYR A 199 -6.96 -5.42 -15.70
CA TYR A 199 -5.73 -6.00 -16.22
C TYR A 199 -4.53 -5.10 -15.98
N ALA A 200 -3.44 -5.69 -15.47
CA ALA A 200 -2.15 -5.05 -15.31
C ALA A 200 -1.09 -5.80 -16.09
N LYS A 201 -0.16 -5.10 -16.74
CA LYS A 201 0.94 -5.71 -17.49
C LYS A 201 2.17 -4.80 -17.56
N ASN A 202 3.33 -5.38 -17.29
CA ASN A 202 4.62 -4.83 -17.64
C ASN A 202 5.39 -5.89 -18.45
N ASN A 203 5.55 -5.68 -19.75
CA ASN A 203 6.29 -6.53 -20.67
C ASN A 203 7.68 -5.98 -21.04
N LYS A 204 8.22 -5.09 -20.21
CA LYS A 204 9.52 -4.42 -20.42
C LYS A 204 10.35 -4.42 -19.15
N ILE A 205 10.38 -5.55 -18.45
CA ILE A 205 11.25 -5.70 -17.29
C ILE A 205 12.68 -5.92 -17.79
N ALA A 206 13.48 -4.87 -17.74
CA ALA A 206 14.87 -4.91 -18.16
C ALA A 206 15.76 -5.52 -17.07
N SER A 207 16.97 -5.94 -17.43
CA SER A 207 17.94 -6.51 -16.50
C SER A 207 18.47 -5.54 -15.44
N ASN A 208 18.39 -4.23 -15.65
CA ASN A 208 18.83 -3.21 -14.70
C ASN A 208 20.22 -3.49 -14.07
N GLY A 209 21.16 -4.00 -14.85
CA GLY A 209 22.50 -4.36 -14.36
C GLY A 209 22.52 -5.57 -13.42
N GLY A 210 21.44 -6.32 -13.30
CA GLY A 210 21.31 -7.46 -12.37
C GLY A 210 20.98 -7.01 -10.93
N GLU A 211 20.44 -5.80 -10.75
CA GLU A 211 19.99 -5.30 -9.45
C GLU A 211 18.50 -5.54 -9.23
N TRP A 212 18.08 -5.69 -7.98
CA TRP A 212 16.69 -5.77 -7.60
C TRP A 212 15.94 -4.48 -7.96
N GLN A 213 14.71 -4.63 -8.44
CA GLN A 213 13.81 -3.55 -8.83
C GLN A 213 12.45 -3.73 -8.16
N HIS A 214 11.94 -2.69 -7.54
CA HIS A 214 10.55 -2.67 -7.08
C HIS A 214 9.69 -2.11 -8.21
N LEU A 215 8.86 -2.95 -8.80
CA LEU A 215 7.98 -2.58 -9.91
C LEU A 215 6.59 -2.23 -9.39
N TYR A 216 6.00 -1.18 -9.96
CA TYR A 216 4.62 -0.80 -9.74
C TYR A 216 3.88 -0.89 -11.07
N VAL A 217 2.88 -1.76 -11.16
CA VAL A 217 2.15 -2.08 -12.39
C VAL A 217 0.66 -1.76 -12.19
N PRO A 218 0.17 -0.61 -12.66
CA PRO A 218 -1.21 -0.19 -12.42
C PRO A 218 -2.21 -1.08 -13.16
N PHE A 219 -3.34 -1.37 -12.51
CA PHE A 219 -4.48 -2.02 -13.15
C PHE A 219 -5.24 -1.03 -14.01
N ARG A 220 -5.67 -1.50 -15.17
CA ARG A 220 -6.59 -0.80 -16.07
C ARG A 220 -7.95 -1.45 -15.97
N TYR A 221 -8.98 -0.61 -15.80
CA TYR A 221 -10.39 -1.01 -15.71
C TYR A 221 -11.26 -0.33 -16.77
N ASP A 222 -10.66 0.55 -17.57
CA ASP A 222 -11.32 1.46 -18.50
C ASP A 222 -11.51 0.90 -19.91
N SER A 223 -10.92 -0.25 -20.22
CA SER A 223 -11.06 -0.84 -21.55
C SER A 223 -12.53 -1.17 -21.87
N ASP A 224 -12.97 -0.85 -23.09
CA ASP A 224 -14.31 -1.19 -23.57
C ASP A 224 -14.53 -2.70 -23.68
N ASN A 225 -13.44 -3.46 -23.73
CA ASN A 225 -13.48 -4.91 -23.77
C ASN A 225 -13.63 -5.56 -22.38
N TYR A 226 -13.53 -4.82 -21.28
CA TYR A 226 -13.58 -5.40 -19.95
C TYR A 226 -15.02 -5.46 -19.42
N ASN A 227 -15.27 -6.48 -18.62
CA ASN A 227 -16.53 -6.64 -17.91
C ASN A 227 -16.59 -5.64 -16.74
N LYS A 228 -17.36 -4.57 -16.92
CA LYS A 228 -17.49 -3.49 -15.92
C LYS A 228 -18.63 -3.73 -14.93
N SER A 229 -19.45 -4.74 -15.14
CA SER A 229 -20.67 -5.00 -14.36
C SER A 229 -20.52 -6.08 -13.30
N ASP A 230 -19.65 -7.07 -13.53
CA ASP A 230 -19.47 -8.19 -12.62
C ASP A 230 -18.54 -7.83 -11.47
N GLU A 231 -18.72 -8.52 -10.35
CA GLU A 231 -17.81 -8.44 -9.21
C GLU A 231 -16.58 -9.33 -9.42
N PRO A 232 -15.37 -8.90 -8.95
CA PRO A 232 -14.19 -9.71 -8.95
C PRO A 232 -14.40 -11.00 -8.14
N LYS A 233 -13.84 -12.12 -8.63
CA LYS A 233 -13.83 -13.40 -7.91
C LYS A 233 -12.47 -14.04 -7.87
N ALA A 234 -11.64 -13.76 -8.88
CA ALA A 234 -10.31 -14.36 -8.95
C ALA A 234 -9.32 -13.46 -9.69
N ILE A 235 -8.05 -13.68 -9.42
CA ILE A 235 -6.93 -13.08 -10.13
C ILE A 235 -5.97 -14.16 -10.61
N MET A 236 -5.53 -14.03 -11.86
CA MET A 236 -4.41 -14.79 -12.39
C MET A 236 -3.21 -13.87 -12.59
N VAL A 237 -2.14 -14.15 -11.87
CA VAL A 237 -0.84 -13.49 -12.04
C VAL A 237 0.10 -14.43 -12.76
N THR A 238 0.85 -13.89 -13.73
CA THR A 238 1.85 -14.67 -14.49
C THR A 238 3.12 -13.85 -14.65
N LEU A 239 4.26 -14.44 -14.28
CA LEU A 239 5.58 -13.86 -14.50
C LEU A 239 6.40 -14.81 -15.37
N SER A 240 7.16 -14.26 -16.32
CA SER A 240 7.97 -15.05 -17.23
C SER A 240 9.32 -14.41 -17.50
N THR A 241 10.36 -15.23 -17.70
CA THR A 241 11.73 -14.79 -18.01
C THR A 241 11.87 -14.10 -19.36
N ASN A 242 10.86 -14.17 -20.22
CA ASN A 242 10.84 -13.41 -21.47
C ASN A 242 9.40 -13.03 -21.83
N ALA A 243 9.23 -11.80 -22.34
CA ALA A 243 7.94 -11.27 -22.79
C ALA A 243 7.43 -12.00 -24.06
N ASP A 244 8.35 -12.55 -24.84
CA ASP A 244 8.07 -13.25 -26.10
C ASP A 244 8.31 -14.76 -25.92
N ALA A 245 7.31 -15.55 -26.23
CA ALA A 245 7.34 -16.99 -25.99
C ALA A 245 8.43 -17.69 -26.79
N GLY A 246 9.36 -18.39 -26.11
CA GLY A 246 10.46 -19.12 -26.71
C GLY A 246 11.62 -18.28 -27.22
N GLN A 247 11.67 -16.97 -26.89
CA GLN A 247 12.71 -16.05 -27.33
C GLN A 247 13.76 -15.74 -26.24
N GLY A 248 13.63 -16.31 -25.06
CA GLY A 248 14.64 -16.22 -24.01
C GLY A 248 15.91 -17.01 -24.37
N SER A 249 16.88 -17.01 -23.47
CA SER A 249 18.10 -17.79 -23.58
C SER A 249 18.32 -18.70 -22.38
N GLU A 250 19.06 -19.81 -22.58
CA GLU A 250 19.55 -20.58 -21.43
C GLU A 250 20.45 -19.69 -20.57
N GLY A 251 20.20 -19.71 -19.26
CA GLY A 251 20.89 -18.85 -18.31
C GLY A 251 20.17 -17.52 -18.02
N ASP A 252 19.04 -17.23 -18.65
CA ASP A 252 18.14 -16.19 -18.16
C ASP A 252 17.64 -16.59 -16.75
N GLU A 253 17.57 -15.62 -15.88
CA GLU A 253 17.13 -15.80 -14.50
C GLU A 253 16.24 -14.65 -14.06
N LEU A 254 15.09 -14.98 -13.51
CA LEU A 254 14.18 -14.01 -12.89
C LEU A 254 13.97 -14.42 -11.43
N LEU A 255 14.46 -13.61 -10.50
CA LEU A 255 14.11 -13.69 -9.08
C LEU A 255 12.88 -12.84 -8.84
N ILE A 256 11.98 -13.32 -7.99
CA ILE A 256 10.70 -12.68 -7.69
C ILE A 256 10.47 -12.76 -6.19
N ASP A 257 10.10 -11.64 -5.57
CA ASP A 257 9.82 -11.57 -4.14
C ASP A 257 8.72 -10.54 -3.83
N ASP A 258 8.10 -10.66 -2.67
CA ASP A 258 7.18 -9.69 -2.09
C ASP A 258 6.20 -9.07 -3.11
N LEU A 259 5.36 -9.92 -3.74
CA LEU A 259 4.31 -9.46 -4.62
C LEU A 259 3.11 -8.98 -3.81
N GLU A 260 2.63 -7.77 -4.11
CA GLU A 260 1.65 -7.05 -3.34
C GLU A 260 0.55 -6.46 -4.22
N LEU A 261 -0.70 -6.55 -3.78
CA LEU A 261 -1.82 -5.80 -4.36
C LEU A 261 -1.98 -4.47 -3.63
N ILE A 262 -1.79 -3.37 -4.34
CA ILE A 262 -1.87 -2.02 -3.80
C ILE A 262 -3.30 -1.52 -3.89
N TYR A 263 -3.85 -1.13 -2.74
CA TYR A 263 -5.13 -0.44 -2.61
C TYR A 263 -4.87 1.01 -2.24
N THR A 264 -5.79 1.91 -2.60
CA THR A 264 -5.63 3.35 -2.33
C THR A 264 -6.85 3.91 -1.64
N HIS A 265 -6.61 4.90 -0.78
CA HIS A 265 -7.63 5.72 -0.16
C HIS A 265 -7.30 7.20 -0.37
N GLU A 266 -8.29 8.00 -0.75
CA GLU A 266 -8.11 9.43 -1.00
C GLU A 266 -8.59 10.26 0.18
N VAL A 267 -7.75 11.19 0.63
CA VAL A 267 -8.05 12.12 1.71
C VAL A 267 -7.95 13.55 1.20
N GLU A 268 -9.01 14.33 1.40
CA GLU A 268 -9.03 15.76 1.09
C GLU A 268 -8.46 16.57 2.25
N ILE A 269 -7.47 17.41 1.96
CA ILE A 269 -7.01 18.47 2.85
C ILE A 269 -7.73 19.76 2.46
N PRO A 270 -8.57 20.34 3.32
CA PRO A 270 -9.31 21.56 3.03
C PRO A 270 -8.39 22.79 3.01
N ALA A 271 -8.95 23.95 2.66
CA ALA A 271 -8.23 25.23 2.61
C ALA A 271 -7.59 25.65 3.96
N SER A 272 -8.03 25.07 5.08
CA SER A 272 -7.38 25.25 6.39
C SER A 272 -5.98 24.60 6.46
N GLY A 273 -5.64 23.71 5.53
CA GLY A 273 -4.38 22.97 5.53
C GLY A 273 -4.35 21.74 6.45
N TYR A 274 -5.47 21.41 7.12
CA TYR A 274 -5.50 20.32 8.13
C TYR A 274 -6.74 19.43 7.99
N ALA A 275 -6.56 18.13 8.22
CA ALA A 275 -7.64 17.15 8.32
C ALA A 275 -7.29 16.13 9.41
N THR A 276 -8.27 15.36 9.88
CA THR A 276 -7.99 14.15 10.64
C THR A 276 -8.10 12.92 9.75
N PHE A 277 -7.35 11.88 10.08
CA PHE A 277 -7.32 10.62 9.34
C PHE A 277 -7.24 9.45 10.30
N THR A 278 -7.89 8.36 9.95
CA THR A 278 -7.70 7.07 10.58
C THR A 278 -7.63 5.95 9.54
N ASN A 279 -6.67 5.02 9.71
CA ASN A 279 -6.52 3.88 8.83
C ASN A 279 -7.50 2.72 9.19
N THR A 280 -8.76 3.04 9.51
CA THR A 280 -9.79 2.00 9.72
C THR A 280 -10.46 1.57 8.43
N VAL A 281 -10.34 2.35 7.38
CA VAL A 281 -11.00 2.12 6.08
C VAL A 281 -10.29 1.05 5.27
N MET A 282 -8.95 1.01 5.34
CA MET A 282 -8.13 -0.04 4.71
C MET A 282 -7.77 -1.10 5.75
N LYS A 283 -8.77 -1.77 6.27
CA LYS A 283 -8.68 -2.74 7.38
C LYS A 283 -7.48 -3.67 7.24
N ASN A 284 -6.74 -3.78 8.34
CA ASN A 284 -5.59 -4.68 8.47
C ASN A 284 -4.41 -4.43 7.51
N HIS A 285 -4.42 -3.33 6.75
CA HIS A 285 -3.30 -2.95 5.91
C HIS A 285 -2.53 -1.79 6.52
N LYS A 286 -1.22 -1.83 6.40
CA LYS A 286 -0.34 -0.69 6.62
C LYS A 286 -0.46 0.23 5.43
N VAL A 287 -0.32 1.54 5.64
CA VAL A 287 -0.39 2.53 4.58
C VAL A 287 0.84 3.41 4.59
N VAL A 288 1.18 3.95 3.43
CA VAL A 288 2.30 4.86 3.25
C VAL A 288 1.82 6.29 3.29
N MET A 289 2.49 7.14 4.07
CA MET A 289 2.24 8.58 4.11
C MET A 289 2.56 9.21 2.75
N PRO A 290 1.59 9.86 2.09
CA PRO A 290 1.81 10.44 0.77
C PRO A 290 2.70 11.68 0.79
N GLU A 291 3.32 11.96 -0.35
CA GLU A 291 4.12 13.17 -0.53
C GLU A 291 3.30 14.45 -0.31
N GLY A 292 3.92 15.42 0.35
CA GLY A 292 3.29 16.72 0.63
C GLY A 292 2.41 16.75 1.87
N LEU A 293 2.27 15.63 2.58
CA LEU A 293 1.63 15.54 3.89
C LEU A 293 2.63 15.31 5.01
N LYS A 294 2.28 15.85 6.18
CA LYS A 294 2.80 15.45 7.49
C LYS A 294 1.63 14.92 8.33
N GLY A 295 1.91 13.92 9.15
CA GLY A 295 0.95 13.33 10.07
C GLY A 295 1.43 13.46 11.51
N TYR A 296 0.52 13.78 12.43
CA TYR A 296 0.81 13.93 13.84
C TYR A 296 -0.09 13.00 14.66
N ALA A 297 0.51 12.10 15.42
CA ALA A 297 -0.21 11.37 16.45
C ALA A 297 -0.34 12.25 17.69
N LEU A 298 -1.54 12.33 18.26
CA LEU A 298 -1.83 13.16 19.42
C LEU A 298 -2.21 12.27 20.62
N ALA A 299 -1.69 12.64 21.79
CA ALA A 299 -2.18 12.22 23.09
C ALA A 299 -2.68 13.43 23.89
N VAL A 300 -3.26 13.18 25.05
CA VAL A 300 -3.74 14.22 25.97
C VAL A 300 -2.96 14.12 27.27
N ASN A 301 -2.46 15.25 27.74
CA ASN A 301 -1.70 15.32 28.98
C ASN A 301 -2.62 15.26 30.23
N ALA A 302 -2.04 15.19 31.40
CA ALA A 302 -2.76 15.14 32.68
C ALA A 302 -3.71 16.35 32.90
N GLY A 303 -3.45 17.46 32.20
CA GLY A 303 -4.28 18.66 32.23
C GLY A 303 -5.44 18.69 31.24
N GLY A 304 -5.57 17.67 30.39
CA GLY A 304 -6.61 17.60 29.36
C GLY A 304 -6.20 18.29 28.04
N GLU A 305 -4.93 18.66 27.85
CA GLU A 305 -4.45 19.33 26.64
C GLU A 305 -3.85 18.34 25.65
N PRO A 306 -4.21 18.38 24.35
CA PRO A 306 -3.60 17.56 23.33
C PRO A 306 -2.15 17.99 23.04
N TYR A 307 -1.28 17.02 22.79
CA TYR A 307 0.12 17.24 22.40
C TYR A 307 0.56 16.17 21.38
N ILE A 308 1.57 16.50 20.60
CA ILE A 308 2.14 15.57 19.60
C ILE A 308 3.00 14.55 20.31
N THR A 309 2.79 13.29 19.97
CA THR A 309 3.64 12.16 20.42
C THR A 309 4.60 11.68 19.34
N ASN A 310 4.14 11.70 18.08
CA ASN A 310 4.93 11.27 16.92
C ASN A 310 4.58 12.10 15.71
N THR A 311 5.58 12.32 14.86
CA THR A 311 5.45 12.92 13.54
C THR A 311 5.74 11.88 12.46
N PHE A 312 4.95 11.91 11.39
CA PHE A 312 5.08 11.06 10.22
C PHE A 312 5.32 11.94 9.00
N GLU A 313 6.35 11.64 8.25
CA GLU A 313 6.74 12.31 7.02
C GLU A 313 6.33 11.48 5.78
N ALA A 314 6.41 12.09 4.60
CA ALA A 314 6.19 11.39 3.34
C ALA A 314 7.07 10.13 3.22
N GLY A 315 6.47 9.02 2.82
CA GLY A 315 7.15 7.73 2.72
C GLY A 315 7.15 6.88 4.00
N ASP A 316 6.81 7.46 5.17
CA ASP A 316 6.68 6.68 6.40
C ASP A 316 5.53 5.67 6.27
N VAL A 317 5.77 4.44 6.71
CA VAL A 317 4.73 3.41 6.80
C VAL A 317 3.97 3.58 8.11
N LEU A 318 2.65 3.72 8.00
CA LEU A 318 1.74 3.88 9.13
C LEU A 318 1.27 2.50 9.61
N PRO A 319 1.25 2.26 10.94
CA PRO A 319 0.70 1.02 11.47
C PRO A 319 -0.82 0.93 11.28
N TYR A 320 -1.35 -0.26 11.53
CA TYR A 320 -2.80 -0.47 11.61
C TYR A 320 -3.43 0.48 12.62
N ASN A 321 -4.60 0.97 12.29
CA ASN A 321 -5.37 1.88 13.16
C ASN A 321 -4.62 3.18 13.51
N ALA A 322 -3.65 3.58 12.71
CA ALA A 322 -3.03 4.89 12.89
C ALA A 322 -4.10 5.98 12.83
N THR A 323 -4.12 6.84 13.83
CA THR A 323 -5.01 8.01 13.91
C THR A 323 -4.17 9.26 13.98
N LEU A 324 -4.36 10.16 13.01
CA LEU A 324 -3.47 11.29 12.78
C LEU A 324 -4.24 12.60 12.59
N LEU A 325 -3.63 13.68 13.02
CA LEU A 325 -3.86 15.00 12.45
C LEU A 325 -2.94 15.16 11.26
N LEU A 326 -3.49 15.44 10.09
CA LEU A 326 -2.74 15.67 8.85
C LEU A 326 -2.56 17.16 8.61
N GLU A 327 -1.39 17.52 8.12
CA GLU A 327 -1.04 18.87 7.67
C GLU A 327 -0.53 18.81 6.22
N GLY A 328 -1.04 19.69 5.36
CA GLY A 328 -0.63 19.79 3.97
C GLY A 328 -1.27 20.96 3.24
N LYS A 329 -0.90 21.15 1.98
CA LYS A 329 -1.60 22.12 1.13
C LYS A 329 -3.00 21.61 0.83
N ALA A 330 -3.96 22.54 0.61
CA ALA A 330 -5.30 22.16 0.17
C ALA A 330 -5.25 21.33 -1.12
N GLY A 331 -5.96 20.20 -1.14
CA GLY A 331 -5.98 19.25 -2.26
C GLY A 331 -6.23 17.82 -1.82
N ASN A 332 -6.28 16.91 -2.79
CA ASN A 332 -6.48 15.49 -2.56
C ASN A 332 -5.14 14.76 -2.49
N TYR A 333 -5.03 13.86 -1.54
CA TYR A 333 -3.85 13.04 -1.30
C TYR A 333 -4.24 11.57 -1.24
N THR A 334 -3.47 10.72 -1.92
CA THR A 334 -3.75 9.29 -2.03
C THR A 334 -2.82 8.50 -1.11
N PHE A 335 -3.40 7.82 -0.14
CA PHE A 335 -2.72 6.81 0.67
C PHE A 335 -2.72 5.48 -0.08
N SER A 336 -1.59 4.80 -0.12
CA SER A 336 -1.46 3.45 -0.68
C SER A 336 -1.16 2.44 0.41
N THR A 337 -1.72 1.24 0.29
CA THR A 337 -1.41 0.13 1.21
C THR A 337 -0.03 -0.45 0.92
N THR A 338 0.58 -1.06 1.93
CA THR A 338 1.83 -1.80 1.80
C THR A 338 1.90 -3.00 2.75
N LEU A 339 2.62 -4.04 2.36
CA LEU A 339 2.95 -5.20 3.21
C LEU A 339 4.23 -4.98 4.04
N TYR A 340 5.03 -3.96 3.73
CA TYR A 340 6.29 -3.72 4.43
C TYR A 340 6.10 -3.54 5.94
N ASP A 341 7.02 -4.16 6.69
CA ASP A 341 6.97 -4.21 8.16
C ASP A 341 7.65 -3.03 8.86
N ASP A 342 8.26 -2.13 8.12
CA ASP A 342 8.96 -0.93 8.62
C ASP A 342 8.02 0.13 9.20
N ALA A 343 6.86 -0.27 9.71
CA ALA A 343 5.90 0.67 10.28
C ALA A 343 6.54 1.44 11.44
N LYS A 344 6.56 2.76 11.29
CA LYS A 344 7.00 3.67 12.34
C LYS A 344 6.08 3.50 13.56
N ALA A 345 6.66 3.16 14.71
CA ALA A 345 5.89 2.89 15.90
C ALA A 345 5.01 4.09 16.28
N VAL A 346 3.72 3.86 16.47
CA VAL A 346 2.85 4.78 17.21
C VAL A 346 2.96 4.40 18.68
N PRO A 347 2.96 5.35 19.62
CA PRO A 347 2.84 5.02 21.04
C PRO A 347 1.64 4.10 21.25
N ALA A 348 1.80 3.12 22.14
CA ALA A 348 0.71 2.23 22.54
C ALA A 348 -0.55 3.06 22.82
N THR A 349 -1.70 2.54 22.40
CA THR A 349 -3.02 3.17 22.56
C THR A 349 -3.13 3.96 23.87
N VAL A 350 -3.05 5.26 23.75
CA VAL A 350 -3.26 6.16 24.88
C VAL A 350 -4.76 6.19 25.15
N ASP A 351 -5.16 6.12 26.42
CA ASP A 351 -6.57 6.20 26.80
C ASP A 351 -7.21 7.52 26.35
N GLU A 352 -6.38 8.54 26.09
CA GLU A 352 -6.80 9.88 25.68
C GLU A 352 -5.91 10.34 24.51
N GLY A 353 -6.53 10.83 23.41
CA GLY A 353 -5.84 11.25 22.19
C GLY A 353 -6.74 11.14 20.97
N LEU A 354 -6.14 11.03 19.78
CA LEU A 354 -6.91 10.79 18.57
C LEU A 354 -7.38 9.33 18.53
N VAL A 355 -8.66 9.16 18.24
CA VAL A 355 -9.34 7.87 18.11
C VAL A 355 -10.18 7.85 16.83
N PRO A 356 -10.50 6.68 16.25
CA PRO A 356 -11.37 6.60 15.08
C PRO A 356 -12.74 7.24 15.32
N ALA A 357 -13.28 7.92 14.31
CA ALA A 357 -14.60 8.56 14.41
C ALA A 357 -15.73 7.55 14.67
N SER A 358 -15.55 6.30 14.27
CA SER A 358 -16.48 5.21 14.53
C SER A 358 -16.74 4.95 16.02
N GLU A 359 -15.84 5.36 16.93
CA GLU A 359 -16.08 5.27 18.38
C GLU A 359 -17.28 6.11 18.85
N LEU A 360 -17.63 7.17 18.11
CA LEU A 360 -18.79 7.99 18.46
C LEU A 360 -20.12 7.23 18.36
N ASN A 361 -20.16 6.14 17.60
CA ASN A 361 -21.32 5.25 17.49
C ASN A 361 -21.58 4.46 18.78
N ASN A 362 -20.52 4.25 19.58
CA ASN A 362 -20.54 3.53 20.85
C ASN A 362 -19.58 4.22 21.86
N PRO A 363 -19.90 5.47 22.29
CA PRO A 363 -18.97 6.27 23.08
C PRO A 363 -18.70 5.62 24.43
N LEU A 364 -17.44 5.68 24.86
CA LEU A 364 -17.05 5.18 26.18
C LEU A 364 -17.54 6.13 27.27
N ASP A 365 -18.07 5.56 28.37
CA ASP A 365 -18.46 6.31 29.53
C ASP A 365 -17.27 7.03 30.17
N GLY A 366 -17.49 8.28 30.58
CA GLY A 366 -16.45 9.08 31.22
C GLY A 366 -15.59 9.89 30.24
N TYR A 367 -15.85 9.83 28.94
CA TYR A 367 -15.11 10.59 27.93
C TYR A 367 -15.99 11.58 27.16
N LYS A 368 -15.37 12.65 26.66
CA LYS A 368 -15.92 13.58 25.66
C LYS A 368 -15.11 13.44 24.38
N TYR A 369 -15.80 13.60 23.25
CA TYR A 369 -15.23 13.51 21.92
C TYR A 369 -15.31 14.86 21.22
N PHE A 370 -14.29 15.19 20.43
CA PHE A 370 -14.18 16.46 19.72
C PHE A 370 -13.77 16.20 18.28
N TYR A 371 -14.44 16.86 17.34
CA TYR A 371 -14.13 16.82 15.92
C TYR A 371 -13.37 18.06 15.48
N LEU A 372 -12.45 17.90 14.52
CA LEU A 372 -11.71 19.01 13.94
C LEU A 372 -12.64 19.84 13.05
N THR A 373 -12.63 21.15 13.25
CA THR A 373 -13.35 22.11 12.41
C THR A 373 -12.52 23.38 12.31
N GLY A 374 -12.72 24.16 11.25
CA GLY A 374 -12.07 25.46 11.12
C GLY A 374 -12.28 26.07 9.76
N GLU A 375 -12.23 27.40 9.76
CA GLU A 375 -12.21 28.20 8.54
C GLU A 375 -10.98 29.11 8.58
N GLY A 376 -10.29 29.26 7.46
CA GLY A 376 -9.12 30.11 7.35
C GLY A 376 -7.96 29.63 8.23
N THR A 377 -7.42 30.52 9.06
CA THR A 377 -6.24 30.27 9.91
C THR A 377 -6.58 29.75 11.31
N THR A 378 -7.86 29.58 11.63
CA THR A 378 -8.30 29.14 12.96
C THR A 378 -8.86 27.73 12.89
N LEU A 379 -8.18 26.79 13.51
CA LEU A 379 -8.69 25.42 13.73
C LEU A 379 -9.14 25.26 15.17
N ALA A 380 -10.15 24.42 15.37
CA ALA A 380 -10.58 24.01 16.69
C ALA A 380 -11.07 22.56 16.69
N PHE A 381 -10.80 21.85 17.78
CA PHE A 381 -11.54 20.65 18.12
C PHE A 381 -12.79 21.06 18.89
N ARG A 382 -13.96 20.86 18.31
CA ARG A 382 -15.26 21.16 18.90
C ARG A 382 -15.92 19.88 19.39
N LYS A 383 -16.64 19.98 20.49
CA LYS A 383 -17.37 18.86 21.07
C LYS A 383 -18.29 18.22 20.04
N ALA A 384 -18.16 16.90 19.89
CA ALA A 384 -19.03 16.08 19.09
C ALA A 384 -20.19 15.56 19.94
N ASP A 385 -21.42 15.82 19.52
CA ASP A 385 -22.61 15.28 20.17
C ASP A 385 -22.95 13.92 19.56
N THR A 386 -23.54 13.04 20.37
CA THR A 386 -24.05 11.74 19.93
C THR A 386 -25.05 11.92 18.79
N GLY A 387 -24.81 11.29 17.65
CA GLY A 387 -25.62 11.44 16.45
C GLY A 387 -24.99 12.32 15.34
N LEU A 388 -23.86 12.98 15.63
CA LEU A 388 -23.07 13.61 14.59
C LEU A 388 -22.50 12.53 13.65
N LYS A 389 -22.81 12.64 12.36
CA LYS A 389 -22.26 11.72 11.34
C LYS A 389 -20.91 12.25 10.85
N ILE A 390 -19.88 11.49 11.11
CA ILE A 390 -18.51 11.75 10.67
C ILE A 390 -18.10 10.59 9.78
N GLN A 391 -17.32 10.86 8.73
CA GLN A 391 -16.80 9.82 7.83
C GLN A 391 -15.89 8.85 8.60
N ASP A 392 -15.90 7.58 8.22
CA ASP A 392 -15.17 6.51 8.91
C ASP A 392 -13.64 6.65 8.82
N ASP A 393 -13.15 7.41 7.85
CA ASP A 393 -11.72 7.73 7.66
C ASP A 393 -11.24 8.90 8.55
N LYS A 394 -12.11 9.52 9.33
CA LYS A 394 -11.77 10.65 10.21
C LYS A 394 -11.48 10.18 11.63
N ALA A 395 -10.75 11.04 12.36
CA ALA A 395 -10.46 10.82 13.77
C ALA A 395 -11.06 11.92 14.64
N LEU A 396 -11.35 11.57 15.87
CA LEU A 396 -11.82 12.46 16.94
C LEU A 396 -10.77 12.56 18.03
N LEU A 397 -10.72 13.70 18.70
CA LEU A 397 -9.96 13.84 19.93
C LEU A 397 -10.84 13.35 21.10
N ARG A 398 -10.38 12.32 21.83
CA ARG A 398 -11.04 11.76 23.01
C ARG A 398 -10.34 12.24 24.28
N VAL A 399 -11.09 12.79 25.21
CA VAL A 399 -10.59 13.37 26.48
C VAL A 399 -11.49 12.95 27.63
N LEU A 400 -10.90 12.63 28.79
CA LEU A 400 -11.68 12.37 30.01
C LEU A 400 -12.57 13.57 30.40
N THR A 401 -13.80 13.29 30.81
CA THR A 401 -14.84 14.30 31.05
C THR A 401 -14.45 15.32 32.13
N ASP A 402 -13.73 14.88 33.15
CA ASP A 402 -13.27 15.72 34.27
C ASP A 402 -12.14 16.69 33.90
N LYS A 403 -11.43 16.42 32.79
CA LYS A 403 -10.34 17.24 32.27
C LYS A 403 -10.73 18.02 31.02
N ALA A 404 -11.80 17.63 30.35
CA ALA A 404 -12.15 18.14 29.05
C ALA A 404 -12.60 19.60 29.11
N ALA A 405 -11.98 20.43 28.27
CA ALA A 405 -12.46 21.80 28.01
C ALA A 405 -13.77 21.81 27.20
N ASP A 406 -14.36 22.95 26.97
CA ASP A 406 -15.53 23.08 26.08
C ASP A 406 -15.16 23.02 24.61
N SER A 407 -13.95 23.44 24.28
CA SER A 407 -13.33 23.32 22.95
C SER A 407 -11.82 23.47 23.06
N TYR A 408 -11.10 22.94 22.07
CA TYR A 408 -9.65 23.11 21.93
C TYR A 408 -9.38 23.92 20.68
N SER A 409 -8.89 25.14 20.85
CA SER A 409 -8.56 26.00 19.70
C SER A 409 -7.14 25.72 19.25
N TYR A 410 -7.01 25.43 17.96
CA TYR A 410 -5.74 25.40 17.26
C TYR A 410 -5.52 26.75 16.60
N VAL A 411 -4.49 27.43 17.00
CA VAL A 411 -4.01 28.59 16.23
C VAL A 411 -2.94 28.04 15.28
N LEU A 412 -3.33 27.89 14.00
CA LEU A 412 -2.39 27.62 12.94
C LEU A 412 -1.56 28.87 12.70
N LYS A 413 -0.44 28.98 13.33
CA LYS A 413 0.60 29.86 12.88
C LYS A 413 1.71 29.00 12.31
N THR A 414 2.04 29.23 11.05
CA THR A 414 3.41 28.99 10.58
C THR A 414 4.30 29.65 11.61
N PRO A 415 5.27 28.93 12.21
CA PRO A 415 6.17 29.56 13.17
C PRO A 415 6.80 30.77 12.49
N THR A 416 6.47 31.95 12.94
CA THR A 416 7.06 33.19 12.42
C THR A 416 8.51 33.27 12.82
N LYS A 417 8.89 32.50 13.86
CA LYS A 417 10.26 32.32 14.34
C LYS A 417 10.43 30.95 14.98
N GLU A 418 11.49 30.25 14.61
CA GLU A 418 11.98 29.06 15.33
C GLU A 418 12.20 29.41 16.80
N GLY A 419 11.58 28.67 17.70
CA GLY A 419 11.68 28.89 19.14
C GLY A 419 10.67 29.83 19.77
N ASP A 420 9.74 30.41 19.01
CA ASP A 420 8.57 31.16 19.56
C ASP A 420 7.52 30.11 20.01
N VAL A 421 7.68 29.63 21.24
CA VAL A 421 6.88 28.52 21.79
C VAL A 421 5.55 29.03 22.36
N ASN A 422 5.49 30.27 22.81
CA ASN A 422 4.30 30.90 23.40
C ASN A 422 3.47 31.72 22.41
N ASP A 423 3.96 31.86 21.13
CA ASP A 423 3.29 32.57 20.04
C ASP A 423 3.04 34.07 20.34
N ASP A 424 3.99 34.73 20.96
CA ASP A 424 3.94 36.19 21.17
C ASP A 424 4.69 36.98 20.08
N SER A 425 5.22 36.29 19.06
CA SER A 425 6.00 36.79 17.94
C SER A 425 7.45 37.17 18.30
N ASP A 426 7.90 36.90 19.52
CA ASP A 426 9.25 37.11 20.00
C ASP A 426 9.80 35.83 20.61
N VAL A 427 11.09 35.55 20.37
CA VAL A 427 11.79 34.44 21.01
C VAL A 427 12.53 34.99 22.23
N THR A 428 12.02 34.66 23.42
CA THR A 428 12.44 35.21 24.70
C THR A 428 12.60 34.13 25.78
N ILE A 429 12.92 34.52 27.01
CA ILE A 429 12.96 33.61 28.16
C ILE A 429 11.55 33.05 28.50
N ALA A 430 10.47 33.71 28.04
CA ALA A 430 9.12 33.23 28.23
C ALA A 430 8.89 31.92 27.46
N ASP A 431 9.49 31.78 26.28
CA ASP A 431 9.43 30.54 25.46
C ASP A 431 10.13 29.38 26.13
N ILE A 432 11.29 29.65 26.76
CA ILE A 432 11.97 28.63 27.56
C ILE A 432 11.09 28.17 28.72
N ALA A 433 10.45 29.10 29.44
CA ALA A 433 9.57 28.76 30.54
C ALA A 433 8.37 27.95 30.07
N GLU A 434 7.77 28.31 28.93
CA GLU A 434 6.64 27.60 28.36
C GLU A 434 7.06 26.17 27.90
N LEU A 435 8.21 26.02 27.24
CA LEU A 435 8.74 24.73 26.82
C LEU A 435 9.04 23.81 28.02
N VAL A 436 9.65 24.36 29.09
CA VAL A 436 9.87 23.63 30.35
C VAL A 436 8.56 23.22 31.00
N ASN A 437 7.57 24.10 31.05
CA ASN A 437 6.25 23.81 31.60
C ASN A 437 5.58 22.66 30.88
N ARG A 438 5.68 22.60 29.54
CA ARG A 438 5.20 21.49 28.72
C ARG A 438 5.89 20.18 29.07
N LEU A 439 7.21 20.16 29.16
CA LEU A 439 7.99 18.97 29.52
C LEU A 439 7.69 18.47 30.94
N LEU A 440 7.27 19.37 31.83
CA LEU A 440 6.84 19.05 33.19
C LEU A 440 5.35 18.65 33.27
N GLY A 441 4.64 18.60 32.13
CA GLY A 441 3.22 18.23 32.08
C GLY A 441 2.27 19.31 32.60
N GLN A 442 2.72 20.58 32.67
CA GLN A 442 1.87 21.70 33.04
C GLN A 442 1.09 22.21 31.81
N LYS A 443 -0.09 22.81 32.06
CA LYS A 443 -1.00 23.31 31.00
C LYS A 443 -0.37 24.45 30.19
N PRO A 444 -0.10 24.28 28.89
CA PRO A 444 0.14 25.41 28.02
C PRO A 444 -1.20 26.11 27.73
N VAL A 445 -1.18 27.44 27.67
CA VAL A 445 -2.37 28.24 27.34
C VAL A 445 -2.74 28.14 25.87
N LYS A 446 -1.77 27.76 25.02
CA LYS A 446 -1.93 27.56 23.57
C LYS A 446 -1.13 26.35 23.11
N PHE A 447 -1.68 25.60 22.16
CA PHE A 447 -0.99 24.47 21.55
C PHE A 447 -0.33 24.92 20.24
N ILE A 448 1.00 24.89 20.17
CA ILE A 448 1.75 25.29 18.97
C ILE A 448 2.67 24.15 18.58
N VAL A 449 2.37 23.58 17.41
CA VAL A 449 2.91 22.31 16.97
C VAL A 449 4.39 22.37 16.59
N PRO A 450 4.93 23.25 15.75
CA PRO A 450 6.33 23.13 15.33
C PRO A 450 7.32 23.94 16.14
N SER A 451 6.91 24.96 16.91
CA SER A 451 7.84 25.87 17.59
C SER A 451 8.57 25.26 18.77
N ALA A 452 8.11 24.10 19.26
CA ALA A 452 8.67 23.44 20.45
C ALA A 452 9.80 22.46 20.12
N ASP A 453 9.88 21.96 18.88
CA ASP A 453 10.99 21.20 18.35
C ASP A 453 12.03 22.17 17.75
N VAL A 454 12.81 22.76 18.64
CA VAL A 454 13.79 23.83 18.27
C VAL A 454 15.03 23.25 17.61
N ASN A 455 15.33 21.97 17.83
CA ASN A 455 16.52 21.33 17.28
C ASN A 455 16.24 20.57 15.96
N GLY A 456 14.96 20.36 15.61
CA GLY A 456 14.53 19.71 14.37
C GLY A 456 14.75 18.19 14.39
N ASP A 457 14.71 17.54 15.58
CA ASP A 457 14.88 16.09 15.72
C ASP A 457 13.54 15.34 15.83
N ASP A 458 12.42 16.02 15.53
CA ASP A 458 11.05 15.53 15.58
C ASP A 458 10.55 15.11 16.98
N ALA A 459 11.24 15.55 18.04
CA ALA A 459 10.87 15.25 19.42
C ALA A 459 10.98 16.48 20.32
N THR A 460 9.93 16.86 21.02
CA THR A 460 10.01 17.94 22.03
C THR A 460 10.60 17.40 23.32
N THR A 461 11.87 17.74 23.61
CA THR A 461 12.67 17.22 24.72
C THR A 461 13.46 18.31 25.46
N ILE A 462 14.25 17.92 26.45
CA ILE A 462 15.20 18.83 27.11
C ILE A 462 16.29 19.35 26.16
N ALA A 463 16.51 18.66 25.04
CA ALA A 463 17.47 19.10 24.02
C ALA A 463 17.02 20.40 23.36
N ASP A 464 15.69 20.57 23.15
CA ASP A 464 15.09 21.78 22.59
C ASP A 464 15.22 22.96 23.55
N VAL A 465 15.02 22.72 24.84
CA VAL A 465 15.28 23.75 25.87
C VAL A 465 16.72 24.21 25.76
N THR A 466 17.68 23.28 25.66
CA THR A 466 19.11 23.61 25.56
C THR A 466 19.41 24.40 24.28
N LYS A 467 18.82 23.98 23.16
CA LYS A 467 18.96 24.70 21.87
C LYS A 467 18.38 26.10 21.95
N LEU A 468 17.17 26.25 22.52
CA LEU A 468 16.50 27.54 22.67
C LEU A 468 17.29 28.51 23.58
N VAL A 469 17.84 28.00 24.68
CA VAL A 469 18.77 28.77 25.53
C VAL A 469 19.96 29.27 24.73
N ASN A 470 20.59 28.41 23.93
CA ASN A 470 21.75 28.78 23.11
C ASN A 470 21.38 29.81 22.03
N VAL A 471 20.18 29.72 21.43
CA VAL A 471 19.65 30.74 20.49
C VAL A 471 19.52 32.09 21.16
N LEU A 472 19.05 32.13 22.40
CA LEU A 472 18.86 33.41 23.14
C LEU A 472 20.19 34.00 23.64
N LEU A 473 21.16 33.16 24.00
CA LEU A 473 22.48 33.63 24.49
C LEU A 473 23.39 34.13 23.35
N ASN A 474 23.09 33.78 22.10
CA ASN A 474 23.82 34.19 20.91
C ASN A 474 23.16 35.34 20.14
N LYS A 475 22.06 35.92 20.66
CA LYS A 475 21.47 37.16 20.21
C LYS A 475 22.15 38.34 20.92
#